data_8707ce0791b6cd03e1d73f860a6a7407
#
_entry.id   8707ce0791b6cd03e1d73f860a6a7407
#
_cell.length_a   1.000
_cell.length_b   1.000
_cell.length_c   1.000
_cell.angle_alpha   90.00
_cell.angle_beta   90.00
_cell.angle_gamma   90.00
#
_symmetry.space_group_name_H-M   'P 1'
#
loop_
_entity.id
_entity.type
_entity.pdbx_description
1 polymer ?
#
loop_
_entity_poly.entity_id
_entity_poly.type
_entity_poly.pdbx_seq_one_letter_code
_entity_poly.pdbx_strand_id
1 'polypeptide(L)'
;MQELASWTLQTLRHDASHPTWLEERKFEWIPLVKRALQRIFNGDSVILITDNDREWFMRYVVQSINRSSNRPYVPVIGIDALFPQIDHVLHKDEIEISLINDYLNTMFSQKYFFWYVGRNDASRSKLALSHEDCFLWIFDTQLQNSFTLQSTDSLVDIKLMQMYRIFNLTLEAAMFGNIRLD
;
A
#
# COMPACT_ATOMS: atom_id res chain seq x y z
N MET A 1 25.42 3.48 -3.13
CA MET A 1 24.14 2.78 -2.89
C MET A 1 24.00 2.55 -1.40
N GLN A 2 22.98 3.11 -0.79
CA GLN A 2 22.76 3.10 0.67
C GLN A 2 21.85 1.93 1.06
N GLU A 3 21.99 1.42 2.27
CA GLU A 3 21.06 0.42 2.81
C GLU A 3 19.69 1.06 3.09
N LEU A 4 18.59 0.34 2.80
CA LEU A 4 17.20 0.84 2.95
C LEU A 4 16.93 1.41 4.35
N ALA A 5 17.39 0.73 5.40
CA ALA A 5 17.16 1.16 6.78
C ALA A 5 17.82 2.51 7.08
N SER A 6 19.08 2.67 6.70
CA SER A 6 19.85 3.91 6.88
C SER A 6 19.26 5.05 6.09
N TRP A 7 18.88 4.78 4.83
CA TRP A 7 18.23 5.77 3.96
C TRP A 7 16.88 6.22 4.52
N THR A 8 16.06 5.27 4.97
CA THR A 8 14.74 5.57 5.56
C THR A 8 14.89 6.50 6.76
N LEU A 9 15.81 6.20 7.69
CA LEU A 9 16.06 7.05 8.85
C LEU A 9 16.51 8.47 8.47
N GLN A 10 17.43 8.57 7.53
CA GLN A 10 17.90 9.86 7.04
C GLN A 10 16.76 10.65 6.41
N THR A 11 15.93 10.01 5.59
CA THR A 11 14.79 10.64 4.94
C THR A 11 13.75 11.11 5.94
N LEU A 12 13.38 10.27 6.94
CA LEU A 12 12.43 10.66 7.99
C LEU A 12 12.88 11.90 8.76
N ARG A 13 14.19 12.03 9.06
CA ARG A 13 14.76 13.13 9.80
C ARG A 13 14.85 14.44 9.00
N HIS A 14 15.00 14.34 7.67
CA HIS A 14 15.13 15.50 6.79
C HIS A 14 13.83 15.85 6.04
N ASP A 15 12.80 15.02 6.14
CA ASP A 15 11.52 15.31 5.50
C ASP A 15 10.82 16.50 6.16
N ALA A 16 10.33 17.42 5.33
CA ALA A 16 9.66 18.65 5.80
C ALA A 16 8.39 18.38 6.63
N SER A 17 7.79 17.20 6.51
CA SER A 17 6.61 16.81 7.30
C SER A 17 6.97 16.27 8.69
N HIS A 18 8.26 16.08 8.99
CA HIS A 18 8.79 15.59 10.26
C HIS A 18 8.02 14.40 10.87
N PRO A 19 7.94 13.23 10.18
CA PRO A 19 7.19 12.10 10.68
C PRO A 19 7.96 11.31 11.74
N THR A 20 8.26 11.94 12.88
CA THR A 20 9.05 11.37 13.98
C THR A 20 8.41 10.11 14.55
N TRP A 21 7.08 10.05 14.60
CA TRP A 21 6.33 8.88 15.03
C TRP A 21 6.60 7.63 14.17
N LEU A 22 6.92 7.80 12.88
CA LEU A 22 7.25 6.71 11.97
C LEU A 22 8.70 6.23 12.19
N GLU A 23 9.61 7.12 12.64
CA GLU A 23 10.96 6.74 13.03
C GLU A 23 10.96 5.75 14.23
N GLU A 24 10.06 5.96 15.19
CA GLU A 24 9.87 5.06 16.36
C GLU A 24 9.40 3.67 15.91
N ARG A 25 8.63 3.60 14.82
CA ARG A 25 8.04 2.38 14.28
C ARG A 25 8.74 1.85 13.01
N LYS A 26 9.96 2.26 12.77
CA LYS A 26 10.74 1.87 11.57
C LYS A 26 10.90 0.35 11.40
N PHE A 27 10.97 -0.40 12.49
CA PHE A 27 11.12 -1.86 12.44
C PHE A 27 9.86 -2.58 11.93
N GLU A 28 8.69 -1.96 12.05
CA GLU A 28 7.46 -2.42 11.42
C GLU A 28 7.39 -1.95 9.94
N TRP A 29 7.78 -0.70 9.69
CA TRP A 29 7.67 -0.05 8.39
C TRP A 29 8.62 -0.62 7.33
N ILE A 30 9.91 -0.72 7.64
CA ILE A 30 10.95 -1.06 6.68
C ILE A 30 10.73 -2.42 6.01
N PRO A 31 10.42 -3.52 6.74
CA PRO A 31 10.19 -4.83 6.12
C PRO A 31 8.96 -4.84 5.18
N LEU A 32 7.93 -4.09 5.53
CA LEU A 32 6.71 -3.99 4.71
C LEU A 32 6.99 -3.28 3.38
N VAL A 33 7.66 -2.13 3.46
CA VAL A 33 8.04 -1.36 2.27
C VAL A 33 9.01 -2.13 1.40
N LYS A 34 10.00 -2.80 2.01
CA LYS A 34 10.96 -3.64 1.27
C LYS A 34 10.23 -4.67 0.41
N ARG A 35 9.29 -5.44 1.00
CA ARG A 35 8.51 -6.45 0.28
C ARG A 35 7.68 -5.84 -0.85
N ALA A 36 6.98 -4.75 -0.58
CA ALA A 36 6.16 -4.08 -1.60
C ALA A 36 7.02 -3.61 -2.79
N LEU A 37 8.19 -3.01 -2.52
CA LEU A 37 9.12 -2.58 -3.56
C LEU A 37 9.69 -3.75 -4.36
N GLN A 38 10.08 -4.85 -3.70
CA GLN A 38 10.55 -6.05 -4.39
C GLN A 38 9.51 -6.61 -5.36
N ARG A 39 8.22 -6.63 -4.96
CA ARG A 39 7.11 -7.04 -5.84
C ARG A 39 6.99 -6.10 -7.04
N ILE A 40 7.00 -4.79 -6.83
CA ILE A 40 6.94 -3.79 -7.92
C ILE A 40 8.10 -3.99 -8.90
N PHE A 41 9.33 -4.20 -8.41
CA PHE A 41 10.50 -4.41 -9.28
C PHE A 41 10.51 -5.76 -9.99
N ASN A 42 9.79 -6.75 -9.45
CA ASN A 42 9.57 -8.03 -10.14
C ASN A 42 8.49 -7.93 -11.24
N GLY A 43 7.91 -6.74 -11.42
CA GLY A 43 6.92 -6.46 -12.46
C GLY A 43 5.48 -6.68 -12.03
N ASP A 44 5.22 -6.79 -10.74
CA ASP A 44 3.85 -6.95 -10.22
C ASP A 44 3.09 -5.63 -10.26
N SER A 45 1.80 -5.72 -10.60
CA SER A 45 0.87 -4.61 -10.50
C SER A 45 0.36 -4.46 -9.07
N VAL A 46 0.16 -3.23 -8.63
CA VAL A 46 -0.42 -2.91 -7.33
C VAL A 46 -1.91 -2.68 -7.50
N ILE A 47 -2.74 -3.46 -6.82
CA ILE A 47 -4.18 -3.21 -6.72
C ILE A 47 -4.45 -2.58 -5.36
N LEU A 48 -4.74 -1.28 -5.38
CA LEU A 48 -5.02 -0.51 -4.17
C LEU A 48 -6.48 -0.67 -3.79
N ILE A 49 -6.71 -1.09 -2.56
CA ILE A 49 -8.03 -1.29 -1.96
C ILE A 49 -8.09 -0.47 -0.68
N THR A 50 -9.19 0.24 -0.45
CA THR A 50 -9.46 0.89 0.83
C THR A 50 -10.84 0.51 1.34
N ASP A 51 -11.08 0.70 2.64
CA ASP A 51 -12.44 0.78 3.13
C ASP A 51 -13.13 2.08 2.64
N ASN A 52 -14.43 2.20 2.88
CA ASN A 52 -15.22 3.33 2.36
C ASN A 52 -14.79 4.68 2.98
N ASP A 53 -14.35 4.69 4.23
CA ASP A 53 -13.89 5.91 4.91
C ASP A 53 -12.62 6.49 4.28
N ARG A 54 -11.86 5.67 3.55
CA ARG A 54 -10.55 6.01 2.97
C ARG A 54 -10.50 5.98 1.46
N GLU A 55 -11.64 5.99 0.78
CA GLU A 55 -11.68 6.11 -0.70
C GLU A 55 -10.94 7.34 -1.21
N TRP A 56 -10.99 8.45 -0.47
CA TRP A 56 -10.27 9.67 -0.82
C TRP A 56 -8.76 9.42 -0.94
N PHE A 57 -8.20 8.59 -0.03
CA PHE A 57 -6.79 8.23 -0.04
C PHE A 57 -6.43 7.39 -1.26
N MET A 58 -7.25 6.38 -1.60
CA MET A 58 -7.06 5.58 -2.82
C MET A 58 -7.05 6.47 -4.06
N ARG A 59 -8.03 7.35 -4.20
CA ARG A 59 -8.12 8.28 -5.33
C ARG A 59 -6.89 9.19 -5.40
N TYR A 60 -6.45 9.71 -4.27
CA TYR A 60 -5.26 10.55 -4.20
C TYR A 60 -4.00 9.78 -4.63
N VAL A 61 -3.78 8.59 -4.11
CA VAL A 61 -2.60 7.77 -4.44
C VAL A 61 -2.58 7.44 -5.93
N VAL A 62 -3.67 6.91 -6.48
CA VAL A 62 -3.75 6.54 -7.91
C VAL A 62 -3.47 7.74 -8.82
N GLN A 63 -3.96 8.92 -8.45
CA GLN A 63 -3.74 10.15 -9.24
C GLN A 63 -2.33 10.73 -9.08
N SER A 64 -1.67 10.50 -7.95
CA SER A 64 -0.42 11.20 -7.60
C SER A 64 0.83 10.36 -7.75
N ILE A 65 0.76 9.04 -7.61
CA ILE A 65 1.93 8.17 -7.59
C ILE A 65 2.77 8.26 -8.87
N ASN A 66 2.13 8.47 -9.99
CA ASN A 66 2.78 8.61 -11.29
C ASN A 66 2.88 10.06 -11.80
N ARG A 67 2.74 11.05 -10.92
CA ARG A 67 2.91 12.46 -11.32
C ARG A 67 4.34 12.84 -11.67
N SER A 68 5.32 12.17 -11.06
CA SER A 68 6.72 12.44 -11.37
C SER A 68 7.01 12.06 -12.81
N SER A 69 7.45 13.03 -13.61
CA SER A 69 7.87 12.81 -15.00
C SER A 69 9.26 12.16 -15.11
N ASN A 70 9.97 12.06 -13.99
CA ASN A 70 11.39 11.72 -13.98
C ASN A 70 11.65 10.23 -13.72
N ARG A 71 10.63 9.42 -13.48
CA ARG A 71 10.78 7.99 -13.22
C ARG A 71 9.82 7.15 -14.06
N PRO A 72 10.11 5.85 -14.25
CA PRO A 72 9.17 4.92 -14.89
C PRO A 72 7.82 4.86 -14.17
N TYR A 73 6.76 4.61 -14.92
CA TYR A 73 5.42 4.42 -14.38
C TYR A 73 5.35 3.16 -13.50
N VAL A 74 4.62 3.27 -12.38
CA VAL A 74 4.28 2.15 -11.51
C VAL A 74 2.84 1.75 -11.80
N PRO A 75 2.55 0.47 -12.07
CA PRO A 75 1.20 0.02 -12.35
C PRO A 75 0.40 -0.08 -11.04
N VAL A 76 -0.17 1.05 -10.59
CA VAL A 76 -1.07 1.14 -9.43
C VAL A 76 -2.48 1.42 -9.90
N ILE A 77 -3.41 0.54 -9.57
CA ILE A 77 -4.79 0.57 -10.02
C ILE A 77 -5.70 0.51 -8.78
N GLY A 78 -6.65 1.43 -8.66
CA GLY A 78 -7.69 1.33 -7.63
C GLY A 78 -8.69 0.23 -7.98
N ILE A 79 -9.09 -0.55 -6.99
CA ILE A 79 -10.03 -1.67 -7.18
C ILE A 79 -11.34 -1.23 -7.84
N ASP A 80 -11.82 -0.03 -7.54
CA ASP A 80 -13.06 0.52 -8.09
C ASP A 80 -12.99 0.77 -9.61
N ALA A 81 -11.78 0.92 -10.16
CA ALA A 81 -11.60 1.04 -11.61
C ALA A 81 -11.78 -0.30 -12.33
N LEU A 82 -11.50 -1.42 -11.64
CA LEU A 82 -11.67 -2.77 -12.15
C LEU A 82 -13.09 -3.30 -11.88
N PHE A 83 -13.62 -2.97 -10.71
CA PHE A 83 -14.93 -3.42 -10.23
C PHE A 83 -15.72 -2.22 -9.66
N PRO A 84 -16.41 -1.43 -10.49
CA PRO A 84 -17.14 -0.23 -10.03
C PRO A 84 -18.24 -0.49 -8.99
N GLN A 85 -18.71 -1.74 -8.89
CA GLN A 85 -19.75 -2.15 -7.94
C GLN A 85 -19.24 -3.17 -6.93
N ILE A 86 -17.97 -3.09 -6.56
CA ILE A 86 -17.32 -4.09 -5.70
C ILE A 86 -18.05 -4.32 -4.37
N ASP A 87 -18.59 -3.28 -3.77
CA ASP A 87 -19.30 -3.42 -2.50
C ASP A 87 -20.58 -4.27 -2.62
N HIS A 88 -21.31 -4.17 -3.75
CA HIS A 88 -22.45 -5.02 -4.01
C HIS A 88 -22.07 -6.49 -4.19
N VAL A 89 -20.90 -6.71 -4.77
CA VAL A 89 -20.36 -8.05 -4.99
C VAL A 89 -19.92 -8.66 -3.66
N LEU A 90 -19.12 -7.96 -2.86
CA LEU A 90 -18.53 -8.48 -1.62
C LEU A 90 -19.55 -8.70 -0.47
N HIS A 91 -20.81 -8.24 -0.62
CA HIS A 91 -21.85 -8.46 0.39
C HIS A 91 -22.55 -9.82 0.27
N LYS A 92 -22.37 -10.55 -0.84
CA LYS A 92 -23.17 -11.72 -1.11
C LYS A 92 -22.59 -13.01 -0.55
N ASP A 93 -21.36 -13.40 -0.90
CA ASP A 93 -20.78 -14.68 -0.43
C ASP A 93 -19.27 -14.79 -0.66
N GLU A 94 -18.61 -15.78 -0.01
CA GLU A 94 -17.19 -16.12 -0.23
C GLU A 94 -16.88 -16.57 -1.66
N ILE A 95 -17.87 -17.10 -2.38
CA ILE A 95 -17.75 -17.52 -3.78
C ILE A 95 -17.37 -16.35 -4.67
N GLU A 96 -17.84 -15.13 -4.35
CA GLU A 96 -17.56 -13.94 -5.14
C GLU A 96 -16.12 -13.45 -4.99
N ILE A 97 -15.52 -13.63 -3.81
CA ILE A 97 -14.09 -13.33 -3.60
C ILE A 97 -13.24 -14.24 -4.49
N SER A 98 -13.58 -15.54 -4.57
CA SER A 98 -12.88 -16.48 -5.46
C SER A 98 -13.00 -16.08 -6.92
N LEU A 99 -14.17 -15.68 -7.38
CA LEU A 99 -14.39 -15.24 -8.77
C LEU A 99 -13.61 -13.96 -9.10
N ILE A 100 -13.55 -13.01 -8.15
CA ILE A 100 -12.73 -11.79 -8.31
C ILE A 100 -11.24 -12.16 -8.42
N ASN A 101 -10.76 -13.04 -7.55
CA ASN A 101 -9.39 -13.52 -7.58
C ASN A 101 -9.05 -14.25 -8.89
N ASP A 102 -9.93 -15.11 -9.39
CA ASP A 102 -9.74 -15.80 -10.67
C ASP A 102 -9.69 -14.83 -11.85
N TYR A 103 -10.55 -13.81 -11.81
CA TYR A 103 -10.51 -12.73 -12.81
C TYR A 103 -9.20 -11.95 -12.77
N LEU A 104 -8.76 -11.53 -11.57
CA LEU A 104 -7.51 -10.81 -11.38
C LEU A 104 -6.29 -11.67 -11.76
N ASN A 105 -6.29 -12.96 -11.40
CA ASN A 105 -5.25 -13.90 -11.78
C ASN A 105 -5.13 -14.04 -13.31
N THR A 106 -6.24 -14.04 -14.00
CA THR A 106 -6.27 -14.10 -15.47
C THR A 106 -5.80 -12.77 -16.07
N MET A 107 -6.32 -11.65 -15.58
CA MET A 107 -6.02 -10.32 -16.11
C MET A 107 -4.55 -9.91 -15.94
N PHE A 108 -3.97 -10.21 -14.77
CA PHE A 108 -2.61 -9.83 -14.42
C PHE A 108 -1.60 -10.98 -14.50
N SER A 109 -2.00 -12.15 -15.02
CA SER A 109 -1.15 -13.35 -15.11
C SER A 109 -0.49 -13.71 -13.77
N GLN A 110 -1.21 -13.58 -12.67
CA GLN A 110 -0.78 -13.77 -11.28
C GLN A 110 0.34 -12.81 -10.82
N LYS A 111 0.60 -11.76 -11.58
CA LYS A 111 1.59 -10.72 -11.24
C LYS A 111 0.93 -9.49 -10.68
N TYR A 112 0.35 -9.60 -9.50
CA TYR A 112 -0.21 -8.49 -8.75
C TYR A 112 -0.16 -8.79 -7.25
N PHE A 113 -0.30 -7.73 -6.47
CA PHE A 113 -0.52 -7.83 -5.03
C PHE A 113 -1.44 -6.71 -4.56
N PHE A 114 -2.09 -6.94 -3.43
CA PHE A 114 -2.96 -5.94 -2.85
C PHE A 114 -2.19 -4.98 -1.94
N TRP A 115 -2.46 -3.70 -2.11
CA TRP A 115 -2.17 -2.68 -1.12
C TRP A 115 -3.49 -2.31 -0.45
N TYR A 116 -3.67 -2.74 0.79
CA TYR A 116 -4.89 -2.47 1.53
C TYR A 116 -4.67 -1.41 2.59
N VAL A 117 -5.61 -0.45 2.67
CA VAL A 117 -5.63 0.63 3.68
C VAL A 117 -7.04 0.73 4.24
N GLY A 118 -7.25 0.26 5.46
CA GLY A 118 -8.58 0.25 6.06
C GLY A 118 -8.72 -0.63 7.29
N ARG A 119 -9.95 -0.73 7.79
CA ARG A 119 -10.30 -1.61 8.91
C ARG A 119 -10.36 -3.07 8.48
N ASN A 120 -10.02 -3.96 9.40
CA ASN A 120 -10.06 -5.40 9.15
C ASN A 120 -11.50 -5.98 9.07
N ASP A 121 -12.49 -5.29 9.62
CA ASP A 121 -13.89 -5.70 9.62
C ASP A 121 -14.68 -5.21 8.40
N ALA A 122 -14.07 -4.42 7.53
CA ALA A 122 -14.69 -3.97 6.29
C ALA A 122 -14.84 -5.13 5.29
N SER A 123 -15.90 -5.12 4.48
CA SER A 123 -16.14 -6.15 3.45
C SER A 123 -14.97 -6.27 2.46
N ARG A 124 -14.37 -5.15 2.08
CA ARG A 124 -13.22 -5.08 1.17
C ARG A 124 -11.93 -5.69 1.75
N SER A 125 -11.80 -5.76 3.10
CA SER A 125 -10.64 -6.39 3.73
C SER A 125 -10.56 -7.88 3.46
N LYS A 126 -11.70 -8.57 3.34
CA LYS A 126 -11.74 -10.01 3.03
C LYS A 126 -11.08 -10.33 1.70
N LEU A 127 -11.32 -9.48 0.67
CA LEU A 127 -10.66 -9.64 -0.63
C LEU A 127 -9.14 -9.40 -0.50
N ALA A 128 -8.73 -8.33 0.17
CA ALA A 128 -7.31 -8.05 0.35
C ALA A 128 -6.60 -9.17 1.11
N LEU A 129 -7.21 -9.68 2.19
CA LEU A 129 -6.64 -10.73 3.04
C LEU A 129 -6.74 -12.15 2.44
N SER A 130 -7.42 -12.32 1.29
CA SER A 130 -7.42 -13.60 0.56
C SER A 130 -6.07 -13.90 -0.10
N HIS A 131 -5.16 -12.95 -0.16
CA HIS A 131 -3.79 -13.10 -0.66
C HIS A 131 -2.77 -13.09 0.47
N GLU A 132 -1.75 -13.96 0.39
CA GLU A 132 -0.71 -14.07 1.43
C GLU A 132 0.24 -12.87 1.45
N ASP A 133 0.58 -12.33 0.28
CA ASP A 133 1.58 -11.27 0.12
C ASP A 133 0.94 -9.90 -0.12
N CYS A 134 0.38 -9.30 0.93
CA CYS A 134 -0.25 -8.00 0.86
C CYS A 134 0.59 -6.91 1.51
N PHE A 135 0.47 -5.67 1.02
CA PHE A 135 0.96 -4.48 1.68
C PHE A 135 -0.17 -3.88 2.51
N LEU A 136 -0.16 -4.15 3.83
CA LEU A 136 -1.29 -3.91 4.72
C LEU A 136 -1.06 -2.72 5.65
N TRP A 137 -1.92 -1.71 5.57
CA TRP A 137 -2.06 -0.61 6.53
C TRP A 137 -3.43 -0.74 7.21
N ILE A 138 -3.43 -1.32 8.39
CA ILE A 138 -4.65 -1.76 9.07
C ILE A 138 -5.01 -0.80 10.20
N PHE A 139 -6.29 -0.53 10.35
CA PHE A 139 -6.81 0.31 11.41
C PHE A 139 -7.36 -0.52 12.56
N ASP A 140 -7.06 -0.08 13.79
CA ASP A 140 -7.61 -0.55 15.07
C ASP A 140 -7.33 -2.02 15.43
N THR A 141 -6.77 -2.80 14.53
CA THR A 141 -6.46 -4.22 14.75
C THR A 141 -5.02 -4.51 14.33
N GLN A 142 -4.30 -5.25 15.17
CA GLN A 142 -2.95 -5.70 14.82
C GLN A 142 -3.02 -7.01 14.06
N LEU A 143 -2.52 -7.02 12.83
CA LEU A 143 -2.36 -8.23 12.01
C LEU A 143 -0.87 -8.51 11.77
N GLN A 144 -0.57 -9.78 11.52
CA GLN A 144 0.79 -10.16 11.13
C GLN A 144 1.14 -9.49 9.79
N ASN A 145 2.38 -9.01 9.68
CA ASN A 145 2.86 -8.36 8.46
C ASN A 145 2.05 -7.13 8.03
N SER A 146 1.49 -6.41 8.99
CA SER A 146 0.77 -5.15 8.75
C SER A 146 1.39 -3.98 9.50
N PHE A 147 1.11 -2.77 9.04
CA PHE A 147 1.34 -1.54 9.77
C PHE A 147 0.01 -1.07 10.37
N THR A 148 -0.05 -0.99 11.70
CA THR A 148 -1.31 -0.67 12.40
C THR A 148 -1.41 0.81 12.71
N LEU A 149 -2.57 1.41 12.42
CA LEU A 149 -2.95 2.78 12.76
C LEU A 149 -4.18 2.75 13.70
N GLN A 150 -4.42 3.85 14.41
CA GLN A 150 -5.61 4.01 15.24
C GLN A 150 -6.57 4.99 14.58
N SER A 151 -7.81 4.57 14.33
CA SER A 151 -8.82 5.43 13.71
C SER A 151 -9.25 6.60 14.60
N THR A 152 -9.04 6.47 15.91
CA THR A 152 -9.31 7.52 16.92
C THR A 152 -8.21 8.59 17.00
N ASP A 153 -7.08 8.39 16.32
CA ASP A 153 -6.03 9.39 16.26
C ASP A 153 -6.47 10.58 15.40
N SER A 154 -6.56 11.75 16.01
CA SER A 154 -6.96 12.98 15.31
C SER A 154 -6.04 13.40 14.16
N LEU A 155 -4.83 12.85 14.10
CA LEU A 155 -3.84 13.11 13.06
C LEU A 155 -3.72 11.95 12.06
N VAL A 156 -4.63 10.98 12.07
CA VAL A 156 -4.49 9.76 11.28
C VAL A 156 -4.40 10.01 9.79
N ASP A 157 -5.17 10.95 9.25
CA ASP A 157 -5.12 11.29 7.83
C ASP A 157 -3.78 11.94 7.44
N ILE A 158 -3.22 12.77 8.34
CA ILE A 158 -1.88 13.34 8.16
C ILE A 158 -0.84 12.21 8.17
N LYS A 159 -0.96 11.26 9.09
CA LYS A 159 -0.08 10.09 9.16
C LYS A 159 -0.14 9.23 7.90
N LEU A 160 -1.33 8.99 7.35
CA LEU A 160 -1.49 8.31 6.06
C LEU A 160 -0.73 9.03 4.94
N MET A 161 -0.87 10.36 4.86
CA MET A 161 -0.18 11.14 3.86
C MET A 161 1.34 11.14 4.05
N GLN A 162 1.83 11.18 5.29
CA GLN A 162 3.25 11.03 5.60
C GLN A 162 3.80 9.66 5.20
N MET A 163 3.08 8.57 5.53
CA MET A 163 3.44 7.21 5.12
C MET A 163 3.51 7.09 3.59
N TYR A 164 2.50 7.59 2.90
CA TYR A 164 2.47 7.58 1.43
C TYR A 164 3.65 8.37 0.84
N ARG A 165 3.94 9.56 1.38
CA ARG A 165 5.06 10.39 0.96
C ARG A 165 6.39 9.64 1.12
N ILE A 166 6.63 9.05 2.28
CA ILE A 166 7.86 8.29 2.54
C ILE A 166 7.95 7.05 1.64
N PHE A 167 6.84 6.33 1.44
CA PHE A 167 6.79 5.22 0.49
C PHE A 167 7.15 5.66 -0.93
N ASN A 168 6.57 6.77 -1.41
CA ASN A 168 6.82 7.29 -2.74
C ASN A 168 8.28 7.75 -2.93
N LEU A 169 8.88 8.42 -1.93
CA LEU A 169 10.30 8.78 -1.93
C LEU A 169 11.20 7.54 -1.93
N THR A 170 10.84 6.50 -1.16
CA THR A 170 11.59 5.25 -1.11
C THR A 170 11.54 4.53 -2.47
N LEU A 171 10.37 4.50 -3.09
CA LEU A 171 10.17 3.93 -4.43
C LEU A 171 11.05 4.65 -5.46
N GLU A 172 11.06 5.99 -5.43
CA GLU A 172 11.88 6.80 -6.32
C GLU A 172 13.39 6.54 -6.11
N ALA A 173 13.84 6.53 -4.85
CA ALA A 173 15.23 6.25 -4.51
C ALA A 173 15.68 4.84 -4.96
N ALA A 174 14.79 3.85 -4.84
CA ALA A 174 15.04 2.49 -5.29
C ALA A 174 15.12 2.40 -6.83
N MET A 175 14.22 3.06 -7.55
CA MET A 175 14.21 3.09 -9.02
C MET A 175 15.47 3.72 -9.60
N PHE A 176 16.03 4.74 -8.94
CA PHE A 176 17.29 5.36 -9.35
C PHE A 176 18.55 4.68 -8.80
N GLY A 177 18.41 3.54 -8.12
CA GLY A 177 19.54 2.79 -7.59
C GLY A 177 20.27 3.48 -6.41
N ASN A 178 19.61 4.45 -5.75
CA ASN A 178 20.17 5.13 -4.59
C ASN A 178 20.18 4.24 -3.34
N ILE A 179 19.27 3.27 -3.30
CA ILE A 179 19.13 2.30 -2.18
C ILE A 179 19.18 0.86 -2.67
N ARG A 180 19.59 -0.04 -1.77
CA ARG A 180 19.53 -1.50 -1.96
C ARG A 180 18.34 -2.08 -1.20
N LEU A 181 17.72 -3.09 -1.80
CA LEU A 181 16.58 -3.84 -1.23
C LEU A 181 16.97 -5.25 -0.77
N ASP A 182 18.25 -5.53 -0.63
CA ASP A 182 18.80 -6.81 -0.16
C ASP A 182 18.67 -6.96 1.37
#